data_b26d64f6cb112b9896e4337ddad62822
#
_entry.id   b26d64f6cb112b9896e4337ddad62822
#
_cell.length_a   1.000
_cell.length_b   1.000
_cell.length_c   1.000
_cell.angle_alpha   90.00
_cell.angle_beta   90.00
_cell.angle_gamma   90.00
#
_symmetry.space_group_name_H-M   'P 1'
#
loop_
_entity.id
_entity.type
_entity.pdbx_description
1 polymer ?
#
loop_
_entity_poly.entity_id
_entity_poly.type
_entity_poly.pdbx_seq_one_letter_code
_entity_poly.pdbx_strand_id
1 'polypeptide(L)'
;MGMLCALSRQEVWQAFLEYKLSGGHLSKEDEKALSEFIEGQSYLPVVQKIVNGEGFTPPKKSAISKKSSAKKRIVYTYAEDENWVLKLLTWLLQRKYDHLFACNLYSFRPQKGVRDAVKRLTRTKNIRQMWSYKVDISNYFNSVPVERLLPLLRETLAEESEICTFLESLLTNPMVNDHGNLVPEEKGIMAGTPISTFLANLYLAHMDHYFADAGVLYARYSDDIIIFGQTETEREQYAQTILRFLDEGGLSVNPAKEVRTKPGEMWTFLGICYRDGIIDVAPVSVEKLKAKMRRKTRALVRWQARKGATGVNAAKAFVRVFNRKLFENPIEHELTWARWYFPLINTVDSLKIIDEYSQSCIRYLATGKHTKAQYNFRYEQMKELGYVSLVNRYYKQDKTEEEI
;
A
#
# COMPACT_ATOMS: atom_id res chain seq x y z
N MET A 1 -10.69 -4.86 -29.36
CA MET A 1 -11.31 -3.54 -29.12
C MET A 1 -10.30 -2.66 -28.45
N GLY A 2 -9.98 -1.50 -29.03
CA GLY A 2 -9.01 -0.56 -28.49
C GLY A 2 -9.44 0.02 -27.15
N MET A 3 -8.50 0.39 -26.32
CA MET A 3 -8.76 0.92 -24.96
C MET A 3 -9.53 2.25 -25.02
N LEU A 4 -9.26 3.10 -25.99
CA LEU A 4 -9.98 4.38 -26.14
C LEU A 4 -11.49 4.15 -26.36
N CYS A 5 -11.84 3.18 -27.20
CA CYS A 5 -13.24 2.76 -27.38
C CYS A 5 -13.82 2.18 -26.07
N ALA A 6 -13.04 1.42 -25.30
CA ALA A 6 -13.50 0.88 -24.04
C ALA A 6 -13.82 1.98 -23.00
N LEU A 7 -13.07 3.09 -22.98
CA LEU A 7 -13.33 4.22 -22.09
C LEU A 7 -14.66 4.92 -22.38
N SER A 8 -15.21 4.80 -23.61
CA SER A 8 -16.48 5.40 -24.01
C SER A 8 -17.71 4.50 -23.75
N ARG A 9 -17.51 3.26 -23.26
CA ARG A 9 -18.60 2.29 -23.12
C ARG A 9 -19.09 2.18 -21.69
N GLN A 10 -20.38 2.38 -21.51
CA GLN A 10 -21.03 2.33 -20.19
C GLN A 10 -20.87 0.96 -19.52
N GLU A 11 -20.90 -0.14 -20.25
CA GLU A 11 -20.75 -1.50 -19.70
C GLU A 11 -19.35 -1.69 -19.06
N VAL A 12 -18.32 -1.07 -19.63
CA VAL A 12 -16.96 -1.13 -19.08
C VAL A 12 -16.86 -0.36 -17.77
N TRP A 13 -17.53 0.79 -17.69
CA TRP A 13 -17.64 1.57 -16.45
C TRP A 13 -18.44 0.80 -15.37
N GLN A 14 -19.52 0.13 -15.72
CA GLN A 14 -20.29 -0.71 -14.79
C GLN A 14 -19.42 -1.85 -14.24
N ALA A 15 -18.73 -2.58 -15.12
CA ALA A 15 -17.79 -3.63 -14.68
C ALA A 15 -16.66 -3.10 -13.78
N PHE A 16 -16.20 -1.88 -14.02
CA PHE A 16 -15.23 -1.23 -13.15
C PHE A 16 -15.81 -0.87 -11.78
N LEU A 17 -17.05 -0.36 -11.73
CA LEU A 17 -17.76 -0.09 -10.47
C LEU A 17 -17.94 -1.38 -9.66
N GLU A 18 -18.43 -2.44 -10.27
CA GLU A 18 -18.58 -3.75 -9.62
C GLU A 18 -17.26 -4.27 -9.06
N TYR A 19 -16.17 -4.16 -9.84
CA TYR A 19 -14.84 -4.51 -9.35
C TYR A 19 -14.42 -3.69 -8.14
N LYS A 20 -14.69 -2.38 -8.13
CA LYS A 20 -14.36 -1.51 -7.00
C LYS A 20 -15.18 -1.85 -5.76
N LEU A 21 -16.44 -2.21 -5.91
CA LEU A 21 -17.33 -2.61 -4.82
C LEU A 21 -16.92 -3.98 -4.24
N SER A 22 -16.68 -4.97 -5.09
CA SER A 22 -16.25 -6.31 -4.65
C SER A 22 -14.92 -6.29 -3.90
N GLY A 23 -14.00 -5.37 -4.25
CA GLY A 23 -12.72 -5.19 -3.58
C GLY A 23 -12.78 -4.37 -2.29
N GLY A 24 -13.91 -3.74 -1.95
CA GLY A 24 -14.04 -2.83 -0.81
C GLY A 24 -13.16 -1.57 -0.89
N HIS A 25 -12.88 -1.11 -2.10
CA HIS A 25 -11.93 -0.03 -2.36
C HIS A 25 -12.57 1.36 -2.48
N LEU A 26 -13.88 1.48 -2.24
CA LEU A 26 -14.60 2.75 -2.30
C LEU A 26 -15.20 3.12 -0.94
N SER A 27 -15.10 4.40 -0.60
CA SER A 27 -15.95 4.97 0.45
C SER A 27 -17.38 5.10 -0.07
N LYS A 28 -18.38 5.21 0.82
CA LYS A 28 -19.77 5.45 0.41
C LYS A 28 -19.95 6.74 -0.40
N GLU A 29 -19.13 7.75 -0.11
CA GLU A 29 -19.12 9.01 -0.85
C GLU A 29 -18.56 8.81 -2.27
N ASP A 30 -17.42 8.11 -2.39
CA ASP A 30 -16.82 7.80 -3.69
C ASP A 30 -17.70 6.84 -4.52
N GLU A 31 -18.37 5.88 -3.88
CA GLU A 31 -19.34 4.98 -4.54
C GLU A 31 -20.46 5.78 -5.19
N LYS A 32 -21.08 6.68 -4.43
CA LYS A 32 -22.14 7.56 -4.93
C LYS A 32 -21.63 8.45 -6.07
N ALA A 33 -20.47 9.10 -5.88
CA ALA A 33 -19.89 9.97 -6.89
C ALA A 33 -19.57 9.22 -8.20
N LEU A 34 -19.00 7.99 -8.09
CA LEU A 34 -18.72 7.18 -9.28
C LEU A 34 -20.00 6.70 -9.97
N SER A 35 -21.03 6.31 -9.21
CA SER A 35 -22.33 5.91 -9.78
C SER A 35 -22.99 7.06 -10.54
N GLU A 36 -23.05 8.25 -9.94
CA GLU A 36 -23.57 9.47 -10.60
C GLU A 36 -22.76 9.85 -11.84
N PHE A 37 -21.44 9.70 -11.80
CA PHE A 37 -20.54 9.93 -12.93
C PHE A 37 -20.81 8.98 -14.12
N ILE A 38 -21.13 7.71 -13.83
CA ILE A 38 -21.44 6.69 -14.83
C ILE A 38 -22.85 6.90 -15.39
N GLU A 39 -23.86 7.09 -14.54
CA GLU A 39 -25.25 7.28 -14.94
C GLU A 39 -25.44 8.54 -15.78
N GLY A 40 -24.78 9.62 -15.41
CA GLY A 40 -24.78 10.89 -16.15
C GLY A 40 -23.88 10.88 -17.39
N GLN A 41 -23.19 9.78 -17.70
CA GLN A 41 -22.21 9.66 -18.79
C GLN A 41 -21.15 10.78 -18.78
N SER A 42 -20.82 11.31 -17.60
CA SER A 42 -19.89 12.42 -17.42
C SER A 42 -18.45 12.10 -17.84
N TYR A 43 -18.16 10.83 -18.10
CA TYR A 43 -16.88 10.37 -18.67
C TYR A 43 -16.74 10.72 -20.17
N LEU A 44 -17.84 10.86 -20.93
CA LEU A 44 -17.78 11.10 -22.38
C LEU A 44 -17.04 12.40 -22.75
N PRO A 45 -17.34 13.56 -22.14
CA PRO A 45 -16.59 14.79 -22.45
C PRO A 45 -15.09 14.66 -22.12
N VAL A 46 -14.74 13.91 -21.09
CA VAL A 46 -13.32 13.69 -20.68
C VAL A 46 -12.62 12.78 -21.68
N VAL A 47 -13.28 11.71 -22.12
CA VAL A 47 -12.76 10.82 -23.17
C VAL A 47 -12.63 11.57 -24.50
N GLN A 48 -13.58 12.46 -24.83
CA GLN A 48 -13.51 13.29 -26.05
C GLN A 48 -12.28 14.20 -26.07
N LYS A 49 -11.83 14.72 -24.92
CA LYS A 49 -10.54 15.46 -24.86
C LYS A 49 -9.38 14.59 -25.33
N ILE A 50 -9.36 13.32 -24.92
CA ILE A 50 -8.31 12.36 -25.33
C ILE A 50 -8.38 12.12 -26.83
N VAL A 51 -9.57 11.92 -27.39
CA VAL A 51 -9.79 11.73 -28.82
C VAL A 51 -9.33 12.96 -29.63
N ASN A 52 -9.57 14.15 -29.12
CA ASN A 52 -9.17 15.40 -29.75
C ASN A 52 -7.68 15.72 -29.62
N GLY A 53 -6.91 14.88 -28.87
CA GLY A 53 -5.51 15.17 -28.55
C GLY A 53 -5.33 16.31 -27.54
N GLU A 54 -6.40 16.69 -26.85
CA GLU A 54 -6.36 17.70 -25.78
C GLU A 54 -5.75 17.06 -24.52
N GLY A 55 -4.84 17.78 -23.86
CA GLY A 55 -4.27 17.32 -22.58
C GLY A 55 -5.26 17.50 -21.42
N PHE A 56 -4.99 16.80 -20.33
CA PHE A 56 -5.68 17.07 -19.08
C PHE A 56 -5.17 18.34 -18.39
N THR A 57 -5.97 18.87 -17.47
CA THR A 57 -5.56 20.02 -16.68
C THR A 57 -4.29 19.69 -15.87
N PRO A 58 -3.35 20.65 -15.70
CA PRO A 58 -2.16 20.40 -14.90
C PRO A 58 -2.51 19.86 -13.51
N PRO A 59 -1.88 18.75 -13.06
CA PRO A 59 -2.26 18.12 -11.81
C PRO A 59 -1.95 19.00 -10.61
N LYS A 60 -2.81 18.97 -9.59
CA LYS A 60 -2.60 19.67 -8.33
C LYS A 60 -1.50 18.99 -7.54
N LYS A 61 -0.47 19.76 -7.19
CA LYS A 61 0.59 19.34 -6.27
C LYS A 61 0.14 19.48 -4.83
N SER A 62 0.44 18.46 -4.02
CA SER A 62 0.13 18.45 -2.59
C SER A 62 1.25 17.79 -1.80
N ALA A 63 1.55 18.33 -0.62
CA ALA A 63 2.55 17.80 0.28
C ALA A 63 1.91 17.05 1.45
N ILE A 64 1.98 15.72 1.46
CA ILE A 64 1.42 14.87 2.51
C ILE A 64 2.49 14.56 3.55
N SER A 65 2.19 14.83 4.83
CA SER A 65 3.09 14.51 5.93
C SER A 65 3.23 13.00 6.12
N LYS A 66 4.46 12.47 6.04
CA LYS A 66 4.73 11.10 6.48
C LYS A 66 4.54 11.02 7.99
N LYS A 67 3.58 10.19 8.47
CA LYS A 67 3.24 10.06 9.90
C LYS A 67 4.40 9.62 10.82
N SER A 68 5.55 9.24 10.26
CA SER A 68 6.72 8.75 11.00
C SER A 68 8.02 9.54 10.78
N SER A 69 8.00 10.59 9.95
CA SER A 69 9.18 11.43 9.71
C SER A 69 8.79 12.89 9.46
N ALA A 70 9.72 13.82 9.66
CA ALA A 70 9.55 15.23 9.31
C ALA A 70 9.47 15.48 7.79
N LYS A 71 9.82 14.48 6.97
CA LYS A 71 9.80 14.57 5.51
C LYS A 71 8.37 14.50 4.98
N LYS A 72 7.99 15.44 4.11
CA LYS A 72 6.74 15.41 3.37
C LYS A 72 6.90 14.56 2.11
N ARG A 73 5.81 13.93 1.67
CA ARG A 73 5.72 13.24 0.36
C ARG A 73 4.95 14.14 -0.60
N ILE A 74 5.54 14.45 -1.72
CA ILE A 74 4.84 15.17 -2.80
C ILE A 74 3.99 14.16 -3.56
N VAL A 75 2.73 14.52 -3.79
CA VAL A 75 1.77 13.76 -4.58
C VAL A 75 1.04 14.71 -5.54
N TYR A 76 0.57 14.14 -6.64
CA TYR A 76 -0.15 14.85 -7.70
C TYR A 76 -1.54 14.25 -7.86
N THR A 77 -2.53 15.10 -8.10
CA THR A 77 -3.92 14.68 -8.34
C THR A 77 -4.53 15.49 -9.48
N TYR A 78 -5.16 14.82 -10.43
CA TYR A 78 -5.95 15.43 -11.48
C TYR A 78 -7.34 15.86 -10.97
N ALA A 79 -8.10 16.60 -11.76
CA ALA A 79 -9.50 16.86 -11.48
C ALA A 79 -10.27 15.55 -11.29
N GLU A 80 -11.38 15.59 -10.57
CA GLU A 80 -12.07 14.37 -10.13
C GLU A 80 -12.55 13.52 -11.32
N ASP A 81 -13.15 14.15 -12.32
CA ASP A 81 -13.60 13.53 -13.56
C ASP A 81 -12.43 12.90 -14.36
N GLU A 82 -11.36 13.66 -14.57
CA GLU A 82 -10.13 13.18 -15.21
C GLU A 82 -9.49 12.02 -14.41
N ASN A 83 -9.53 12.11 -13.08
CA ASN A 83 -8.98 11.07 -12.21
C ASN A 83 -9.80 9.76 -12.27
N TRP A 84 -11.13 9.82 -12.46
CA TRP A 84 -11.94 8.62 -12.68
C TRP A 84 -11.58 7.95 -14.01
N VAL A 85 -11.40 8.71 -15.07
CA VAL A 85 -10.95 8.16 -16.37
C VAL A 85 -9.56 7.52 -16.24
N LEU A 86 -8.63 8.16 -15.55
CA LEU A 86 -7.30 7.56 -15.28
C LEU A 86 -7.38 6.29 -14.43
N LYS A 87 -8.30 6.20 -13.48
CA LYS A 87 -8.52 4.98 -12.68
C LYS A 87 -9.02 3.83 -13.53
N LEU A 88 -10.01 4.07 -14.41
CA LEU A 88 -10.49 3.06 -15.35
C LEU A 88 -9.41 2.65 -16.35
N LEU A 89 -8.71 3.61 -16.95
CA LEU A 89 -7.61 3.34 -17.88
C LEU A 89 -6.53 2.48 -17.22
N THR A 90 -6.14 2.81 -15.99
CA THR A 90 -5.16 2.01 -15.22
C THR A 90 -5.66 0.59 -15.01
N TRP A 91 -6.94 0.42 -14.67
CA TRP A 91 -7.56 -0.90 -14.47
C TRP A 91 -7.55 -1.74 -15.75
N LEU A 92 -7.78 -1.13 -16.91
CA LEU A 92 -7.70 -1.78 -18.21
C LEU A 92 -6.25 -2.16 -18.57
N LEU A 93 -5.32 -1.24 -18.41
CA LEU A 93 -3.89 -1.47 -18.68
C LEU A 93 -3.32 -2.61 -17.83
N GLN A 94 -3.59 -2.60 -16.52
CA GLN A 94 -3.13 -3.64 -15.60
C GLN A 94 -3.65 -5.03 -15.98
N ARG A 95 -4.84 -5.15 -16.58
CA ARG A 95 -5.39 -6.43 -17.02
C ARG A 95 -4.86 -6.86 -18.37
N LYS A 96 -4.87 -5.95 -19.33
CA LYS A 96 -4.41 -6.27 -20.70
C LYS A 96 -2.93 -6.65 -20.73
N TYR A 97 -2.11 -5.96 -19.96
CA TYR A 97 -0.65 -6.08 -19.97
C TYR A 97 -0.08 -6.81 -18.73
N ASP A 98 -0.90 -7.47 -17.91
CA ASP A 98 -0.40 -8.24 -16.76
C ASP A 98 0.60 -9.34 -17.15
N HIS A 99 0.42 -9.93 -18.32
CA HIS A 99 1.28 -10.97 -18.87
C HIS A 99 2.73 -10.49 -19.14
N LEU A 100 2.95 -9.19 -19.28
CA LEU A 100 4.28 -8.60 -19.48
C LEU A 100 5.11 -8.56 -18.18
N PHE A 101 4.50 -8.80 -17.03
CA PHE A 101 5.18 -8.68 -15.76
C PHE A 101 5.62 -10.03 -15.21
N ALA A 102 6.87 -10.10 -14.78
CA ALA A 102 7.47 -11.29 -14.21
C ALA A 102 6.71 -11.82 -12.98
N CYS A 103 6.87 -13.12 -12.71
CA CYS A 103 6.14 -13.80 -11.63
C CYS A 103 6.51 -13.29 -10.21
N ASN A 104 7.65 -12.65 -10.06
CA ASN A 104 8.24 -12.13 -8.82
C ASN A 104 7.89 -10.65 -8.54
N LEU A 105 7.09 -10.01 -9.40
CA LEU A 105 6.47 -8.70 -9.17
C LEU A 105 5.08 -8.88 -8.55
N TYR A 106 4.81 -8.22 -7.42
CA TYR A 106 3.58 -8.39 -6.64
C TYR A 106 2.74 -7.12 -6.47
N SER A 107 3.26 -5.95 -6.78
CA SER A 107 2.52 -4.69 -6.63
C SER A 107 1.59 -4.39 -7.80
N PHE A 108 0.42 -3.85 -7.50
CA PHE A 108 -0.51 -3.28 -8.49
C PHE A 108 -0.93 -4.24 -9.60
N ARG A 109 -1.01 -5.52 -9.32
CA ARG A 109 -1.42 -6.57 -10.27
C ARG A 109 -2.78 -7.15 -9.89
N PRO A 110 -3.60 -7.59 -10.86
CA PRO A 110 -4.98 -8.03 -10.61
C PRO A 110 -5.11 -9.18 -9.61
N GLN A 111 -4.20 -10.14 -9.64
CA GLN A 111 -4.28 -11.38 -8.85
C GLN A 111 -3.07 -11.61 -7.95
N LYS A 112 -2.25 -10.59 -7.73
CA LYS A 112 -1.05 -10.68 -6.91
C LYS A 112 -1.01 -9.56 -5.88
N GLY A 113 -0.51 -9.88 -4.71
CA GLY A 113 -0.42 -8.90 -3.63
C GLY A 113 0.60 -9.28 -2.58
N VAL A 114 0.57 -8.55 -1.48
CA VAL A 114 1.49 -8.77 -0.35
C VAL A 114 1.39 -10.20 0.18
N ARG A 115 0.19 -10.79 0.24
CA ARG A 115 0.00 -12.15 0.73
C ARG A 115 0.74 -13.18 -0.13
N ASP A 116 0.70 -13.01 -1.44
CA ASP A 116 1.34 -13.93 -2.38
C ASP A 116 2.86 -13.80 -2.30
N ALA A 117 3.38 -12.57 -2.19
CA ALA A 117 4.79 -12.32 -1.96
C ALA A 117 5.29 -13.00 -0.67
N VAL A 118 4.62 -12.74 0.45
CA VAL A 118 4.98 -13.32 1.75
C VAL A 118 4.88 -14.84 1.72
N LYS A 119 3.77 -15.41 1.21
CA LYS A 119 3.59 -16.86 1.10
C LYS A 119 4.68 -17.52 0.24
N ARG A 120 5.02 -16.93 -0.91
CA ARG A 120 6.10 -17.45 -1.75
C ARG A 120 7.43 -17.47 -1.01
N LEU A 121 7.81 -16.35 -0.39
CA LEU A 121 9.08 -16.25 0.33
C LEU A 121 9.14 -17.23 1.50
N THR A 122 8.14 -17.23 2.38
CA THR A 122 8.15 -18.03 3.61
C THR A 122 7.99 -19.53 3.38
N ARG A 123 7.40 -19.95 2.25
CA ARG A 123 7.27 -21.36 1.86
C ARG A 123 8.43 -21.88 1.02
N THR A 124 9.37 -21.00 0.63
CA THR A 124 10.54 -21.44 -0.13
C THR A 124 11.39 -22.41 0.69
N LYS A 125 11.71 -23.54 0.07
CA LYS A 125 12.57 -24.55 0.66
C LYS A 125 13.93 -23.94 1.02
N ASN A 126 14.44 -24.26 2.20
CA ASN A 126 15.74 -23.78 2.71
C ASN A 126 15.83 -22.25 2.97
N ILE A 127 14.74 -21.48 2.96
CA ILE A 127 14.76 -20.04 3.25
C ILE A 127 15.50 -19.70 4.56
N ARG A 128 15.49 -20.61 5.55
CA ARG A 128 16.19 -20.46 6.84
C ARG A 128 17.71 -20.40 6.71
N GLN A 129 18.25 -20.95 5.63
CA GLN A 129 19.69 -21.04 5.35
C GLN A 129 20.14 -19.98 4.35
N MET A 130 19.24 -19.12 3.88
CA MET A 130 19.55 -18.13 2.87
C MET A 130 19.96 -16.78 3.48
N TRP A 131 20.83 -16.11 2.79
CA TRP A 131 21.24 -14.74 3.04
C TRP A 131 20.29 -13.79 2.32
N SER A 132 19.88 -12.71 2.94
CA SER A 132 18.99 -11.76 2.28
C SER A 132 19.62 -10.37 2.11
N TYR A 133 19.18 -9.68 1.05
CA TYR A 133 19.37 -8.26 0.84
C TYR A 133 18.03 -7.61 0.59
N LYS A 134 17.75 -6.55 1.35
CA LYS A 134 16.55 -5.73 1.18
C LYS A 134 16.93 -4.29 0.93
N VAL A 135 16.21 -3.65 -0.01
CA VAL A 135 16.43 -2.25 -0.39
C VAL A 135 15.12 -1.55 -0.74
N ASP A 136 15.09 -0.22 -0.58
CA ASP A 136 13.95 0.65 -0.91
C ASP A 136 14.43 1.74 -1.87
N ILE A 137 13.72 1.95 -2.96
CA ILE A 137 14.06 2.98 -3.95
C ILE A 137 13.64 4.35 -3.40
N SER A 138 14.55 5.31 -3.47
CA SER A 138 14.30 6.67 -3.00
C SER A 138 13.29 7.38 -3.89
N ASN A 139 12.17 7.87 -3.31
CA ASN A 139 11.16 8.69 -4.01
C ASN A 139 10.73 8.14 -5.37
N TYR A 140 10.62 6.81 -5.51
CA TYR A 140 10.54 6.06 -6.75
C TYR A 140 9.69 6.75 -7.83
N PHE A 141 8.41 6.95 -7.58
CA PHE A 141 7.46 7.50 -8.57
C PHE A 141 7.85 8.88 -9.12
N ASN A 142 8.43 9.74 -8.29
CA ASN A 142 8.82 11.09 -8.72
C ASN A 142 10.26 11.16 -9.22
N SER A 143 11.00 10.04 -9.17
CA SER A 143 12.40 9.96 -9.62
C SER A 143 12.58 9.19 -10.92
N VAL A 144 11.51 8.56 -11.46
CA VAL A 144 11.59 7.87 -12.76
C VAL A 144 11.85 8.88 -13.86
N PRO A 145 12.99 8.77 -14.61
CA PRO A 145 13.28 9.64 -15.75
C PRO A 145 12.28 9.36 -16.88
N VAL A 146 11.47 10.38 -17.21
CA VAL A 146 10.38 10.23 -18.21
C VAL A 146 10.97 9.88 -19.57
N GLU A 147 12.07 10.49 -19.98
CA GLU A 147 12.72 10.24 -21.25
C GLU A 147 13.17 8.79 -21.45
N ARG A 148 13.49 8.07 -20.36
CA ARG A 148 13.84 6.63 -20.38
C ARG A 148 12.60 5.74 -20.35
N LEU A 149 11.49 6.22 -19.79
CA LEU A 149 10.22 5.48 -19.76
C LEU A 149 9.49 5.52 -21.11
N LEU A 150 9.53 6.64 -21.85
CA LEU A 150 8.78 6.80 -23.08
C LEU A 150 9.04 5.71 -24.15
N PRO A 151 10.28 5.26 -24.41
CA PRO A 151 10.52 4.16 -25.35
C PRO A 151 9.81 2.86 -24.91
N LEU A 152 9.88 2.51 -23.63
CA LEU A 152 9.20 1.34 -23.07
C LEU A 152 7.69 1.43 -23.19
N LEU A 153 7.14 2.63 -22.97
CA LEU A 153 5.72 2.88 -23.10
C LEU A 153 5.25 2.71 -24.56
N ARG A 154 5.99 3.25 -25.51
CA ARG A 154 5.70 3.12 -26.95
C ARG A 154 5.75 1.68 -27.43
N GLU A 155 6.73 0.94 -27.02
CA GLU A 155 6.84 -0.49 -27.31
C GLU A 155 5.66 -1.27 -26.73
N THR A 156 5.36 -1.04 -25.46
CA THR A 156 4.28 -1.72 -24.74
C THR A 156 2.90 -1.42 -25.33
N LEU A 157 2.65 -0.15 -25.72
CA LEU A 157 1.37 0.33 -26.22
C LEU A 157 1.34 0.49 -27.75
N ALA A 158 2.17 -0.24 -28.48
CA ALA A 158 2.23 -0.14 -29.94
C ALA A 158 0.85 -0.35 -30.63
N GLU A 159 0.01 -1.20 -30.05
CA GLU A 159 -1.37 -1.45 -30.54
C GLU A 159 -2.40 -0.44 -30.05
N GLU A 160 -2.04 0.46 -29.14
CA GLU A 160 -2.91 1.46 -28.50
C GLU A 160 -2.32 2.88 -28.65
N SER A 161 -2.01 3.26 -29.92
CA SER A 161 -1.26 4.49 -30.23
C SER A 161 -1.88 5.76 -29.67
N GLU A 162 -3.21 5.89 -29.66
CA GLU A 162 -3.93 7.05 -29.13
C GLU A 162 -3.76 7.16 -27.61
N ILE A 163 -3.84 6.04 -26.90
CA ILE A 163 -3.59 5.98 -25.45
C ILE A 163 -2.12 6.26 -25.15
N CYS A 164 -1.21 5.73 -25.98
CA CYS A 164 0.22 6.02 -25.85
C CYS A 164 0.50 7.51 -25.95
N THR A 165 0.01 8.16 -27.01
CA THR A 165 0.15 9.61 -27.23
C THR A 165 -0.45 10.42 -26.07
N PHE A 166 -1.62 10.02 -25.59
CA PHE A 166 -2.26 10.67 -24.44
C PHE A 166 -1.39 10.54 -23.17
N LEU A 167 -0.89 9.35 -22.85
CA LEU A 167 -0.03 9.15 -21.66
C LEU A 167 1.30 9.91 -21.79
N GLU A 168 1.90 9.95 -22.99
CA GLU A 168 3.07 10.78 -23.26
C GLU A 168 2.80 12.26 -22.98
N SER A 169 1.66 12.78 -23.43
CA SER A 169 1.28 14.18 -23.19
C SER A 169 1.16 14.51 -21.69
N LEU A 170 0.63 13.57 -20.87
CA LEU A 170 0.57 13.74 -19.40
C LEU A 170 1.95 13.75 -18.75
N LEU A 171 2.84 12.87 -19.21
CA LEU A 171 4.18 12.70 -18.65
C LEU A 171 5.11 13.85 -19.03
N THR A 172 5.03 14.32 -20.27
CA THR A 172 5.90 15.39 -20.81
C THR A 172 5.42 16.80 -20.51
N ASN A 173 4.15 16.99 -20.14
CA ASN A 173 3.67 18.31 -19.72
C ASN A 173 4.44 18.77 -18.46
N PRO A 174 5.24 19.85 -18.52
CA PRO A 174 6.05 20.27 -17.39
C PRO A 174 5.25 20.93 -16.26
N MET A 175 3.98 21.32 -16.54
CA MET A 175 3.22 22.18 -15.64
C MET A 175 2.51 21.41 -14.53
N VAL A 176 2.52 21.98 -13.33
CA VAL A 176 1.72 21.54 -12.17
C VAL A 176 1.01 22.75 -11.54
N ASN A 177 -0.12 22.51 -10.90
CA ASN A 177 -0.82 23.52 -10.10
C ASN A 177 -0.35 23.43 -8.65
N ASP A 178 0.46 24.39 -8.21
CA ASP A 178 0.93 24.52 -6.83
C ASP A 178 0.22 25.71 -6.16
N HIS A 179 -0.76 25.41 -5.30
CA HIS A 179 -1.59 26.40 -4.59
C HIS A 179 -2.29 27.44 -5.49
N GLY A 180 -2.73 27.03 -6.68
CA GLY A 180 -3.41 27.89 -7.66
C GLY A 180 -2.49 28.51 -8.72
N ASN A 181 -1.17 28.37 -8.58
CA ASN A 181 -0.20 28.85 -9.54
C ASN A 181 0.28 27.70 -10.45
N LEU A 182 0.36 27.95 -11.74
CA LEU A 182 0.98 27.02 -12.69
C LEU A 182 2.50 27.22 -12.68
N VAL A 183 3.21 26.18 -12.28
CA VAL A 183 4.68 26.18 -12.20
C VAL A 183 5.26 24.97 -12.93
N PRO A 184 6.43 25.10 -13.59
CA PRO A 184 7.13 23.95 -14.14
C PRO A 184 7.78 23.13 -13.03
N GLU A 185 7.70 21.80 -13.15
CA GLU A 185 8.30 20.87 -12.18
C GLU A 185 8.64 19.52 -12.83
N GLU A 186 9.82 19.01 -12.52
CA GLU A 186 10.15 17.60 -12.77
C GLU A 186 9.40 16.72 -11.78
N LYS A 187 8.48 15.90 -12.29
CA LYS A 187 7.50 15.16 -11.47
C LYS A 187 7.57 13.65 -11.66
N GLY A 188 8.51 13.16 -12.47
CA GLY A 188 8.60 11.75 -12.82
C GLY A 188 7.26 11.21 -13.34
N ILE A 189 6.84 10.06 -12.84
CA ILE A 189 5.54 9.46 -13.18
C ILE A 189 4.40 9.89 -12.25
N MET A 190 4.59 10.96 -11.48
CA MET A 190 3.56 11.62 -10.66
C MET A 190 2.95 10.73 -9.57
N ALA A 191 3.69 10.58 -8.45
CA ALA A 191 3.18 9.87 -7.28
C ALA A 191 1.77 10.36 -6.88
N GLY A 192 0.81 9.45 -6.75
CA GLY A 192 -0.58 9.76 -6.38
C GLY A 192 -1.55 9.73 -7.55
N THR A 193 -1.09 9.74 -8.79
CA THR A 193 -1.96 9.51 -9.95
C THR A 193 -2.20 8.00 -10.15
N PRO A 194 -3.38 7.57 -10.63
CA PRO A 194 -3.67 6.16 -10.83
C PRO A 194 -2.68 5.47 -11.78
N ILE A 195 -2.36 6.10 -12.89
CA ILE A 195 -1.51 5.54 -13.95
C ILE A 195 -0.08 5.27 -13.50
N SER A 196 0.43 6.01 -12.52
CA SER A 196 1.79 5.85 -12.01
C SER A 196 2.08 4.43 -11.50
N THR A 197 1.06 3.68 -11.08
CA THR A 197 1.21 2.31 -10.61
C THR A 197 1.58 1.33 -11.73
N PHE A 198 0.98 1.48 -12.90
CA PHE A 198 1.31 0.70 -14.09
C PHE A 198 2.70 1.09 -14.62
N LEU A 199 2.97 2.39 -14.74
CA LEU A 199 4.24 2.92 -15.23
C LEU A 199 5.43 2.51 -14.34
N ALA A 200 5.24 2.51 -13.00
CA ALA A 200 6.25 2.03 -12.07
C ALA A 200 6.57 0.54 -12.24
N ASN A 201 5.56 -0.28 -12.53
CA ASN A 201 5.81 -1.69 -12.82
C ASN A 201 6.55 -1.86 -14.15
N LEU A 202 6.12 -1.14 -15.18
CA LEU A 202 6.71 -1.19 -16.52
C LEU A 202 8.20 -0.79 -16.49
N TYR A 203 8.53 0.29 -15.78
CA TYR A 203 9.90 0.83 -15.77
C TYR A 203 10.97 -0.15 -15.28
N LEU A 204 10.64 -1.00 -14.31
CA LEU A 204 11.57 -1.99 -13.77
C LEU A 204 11.26 -3.44 -14.19
N ALA A 205 10.37 -3.63 -15.18
CA ALA A 205 9.99 -4.98 -15.63
C ALA A 205 11.20 -5.80 -16.10
N HIS A 206 12.17 -5.18 -16.78
CA HIS A 206 13.39 -5.84 -17.23
C HIS A 206 14.23 -6.42 -16.06
N MET A 207 14.37 -5.67 -14.97
CA MET A 207 15.05 -6.15 -13.76
C MET A 207 14.30 -7.33 -13.13
N ASP A 208 12.95 -7.25 -13.06
CA ASP A 208 12.15 -8.34 -12.52
C ASP A 208 12.28 -9.62 -13.32
N HIS A 209 12.29 -9.53 -14.68
CA HIS A 209 12.51 -10.64 -15.57
C HIS A 209 13.92 -11.23 -15.41
N TYR A 210 14.95 -10.40 -15.34
CA TYR A 210 16.30 -10.87 -15.13
C TYR A 210 16.42 -11.83 -13.93
N PHE A 211 15.84 -11.49 -12.79
CA PHE A 211 15.86 -12.36 -11.61
C PHE A 211 14.88 -13.53 -11.69
N ALA A 212 13.76 -13.37 -12.40
CA ALA A 212 12.81 -14.47 -12.62
C ALA A 212 13.41 -15.56 -13.50
N ASP A 213 14.04 -15.18 -14.60
CA ASP A 213 14.64 -16.10 -15.59
C ASP A 213 15.88 -16.80 -15.01
N ALA A 214 16.63 -16.12 -14.14
CA ALA A 214 17.73 -16.71 -13.38
C ALA A 214 17.26 -17.65 -12.24
N GLY A 215 15.95 -17.77 -12.00
CA GLY A 215 15.39 -18.62 -10.94
C GLY A 215 15.73 -18.16 -9.52
N VAL A 216 16.14 -16.91 -9.35
CA VAL A 216 16.55 -16.35 -8.06
C VAL A 216 15.32 -16.06 -7.21
N LEU A 217 15.39 -16.33 -5.90
CA LEU A 217 14.36 -15.95 -4.96
C LEU A 217 14.38 -14.44 -4.73
N TYR A 218 13.53 -13.76 -5.46
CA TYR A 218 13.39 -12.31 -5.51
C TYR A 218 11.93 -11.93 -5.40
N ALA A 219 11.63 -10.81 -4.75
CA ALA A 219 10.31 -10.21 -4.73
C ALA A 219 10.40 -8.68 -4.74
N ARG A 220 9.62 -8.06 -5.63
CA ARG A 220 9.43 -6.61 -5.65
C ARG A 220 7.97 -6.23 -5.39
N TYR A 221 7.79 -5.25 -4.54
CA TYR A 221 6.51 -4.61 -4.31
C TYR A 221 6.70 -3.08 -4.40
N SER A 222 6.45 -2.51 -5.57
CA SER A 222 6.70 -1.09 -5.87
C SER A 222 8.17 -0.72 -5.69
N ASP A 223 8.48 0.09 -4.67
CA ASP A 223 9.81 0.54 -4.25
C ASP A 223 10.54 -0.42 -3.29
N ASP A 224 9.82 -1.36 -2.67
CA ASP A 224 10.38 -2.35 -1.75
C ASP A 224 10.87 -3.60 -2.52
N ILE A 225 12.16 -3.93 -2.38
CA ILE A 225 12.80 -5.08 -3.04
C ILE A 225 13.44 -5.96 -1.97
N ILE A 226 13.27 -7.29 -2.10
CA ILE A 226 14.01 -8.28 -1.30
C ILE A 226 14.52 -9.40 -2.21
N ILE A 227 15.76 -9.86 -1.97
CA ILE A 227 16.39 -10.94 -2.73
C ILE A 227 17.16 -11.84 -1.78
N PHE A 228 17.31 -13.11 -2.15
CA PHE A 228 17.98 -14.12 -1.33
C PHE A 228 19.03 -14.87 -2.15
N GLY A 229 20.20 -15.11 -1.53
CA GLY A 229 21.28 -15.96 -2.05
C GLY A 229 21.53 -17.13 -1.12
N GLN A 230 22.05 -18.24 -1.66
CA GLN A 230 22.46 -19.41 -0.87
C GLN A 230 23.74 -19.14 -0.07
N THR A 231 24.58 -18.24 -0.56
CA THR A 231 25.83 -17.81 0.08
C THR A 231 25.86 -16.30 0.26
N GLU A 232 26.74 -15.82 1.11
CA GLU A 232 27.00 -14.38 1.24
C GLU A 232 27.46 -13.74 -0.07
N THR A 233 28.30 -14.45 -0.80
CA THR A 233 28.82 -14.00 -2.10
C THR A 233 27.71 -13.84 -3.12
N GLU A 234 26.82 -14.82 -3.25
CA GLU A 234 25.67 -14.71 -4.16
C GLU A 234 24.75 -13.54 -3.77
N ARG A 235 24.42 -13.41 -2.47
CA ARG A 235 23.62 -12.28 -2.01
C ARG A 235 24.26 -10.95 -2.42
N GLU A 236 25.59 -10.80 -2.27
CA GLU A 236 26.27 -9.56 -2.59
C GLU A 236 26.30 -9.30 -4.11
N GLN A 237 26.52 -10.36 -4.91
CA GLN A 237 26.41 -10.27 -6.37
C GLN A 237 25.02 -9.81 -6.82
N TYR A 238 23.96 -10.35 -6.21
CA TYR A 238 22.58 -9.93 -6.49
C TYR A 238 22.32 -8.49 -6.04
N ALA A 239 22.84 -8.11 -4.87
CA ALA A 239 22.73 -6.73 -4.39
C ALA A 239 23.39 -5.74 -5.36
N GLN A 240 24.61 -6.02 -5.81
CA GLN A 240 25.31 -5.19 -6.80
C GLN A 240 24.57 -5.14 -8.14
N THR A 241 23.98 -6.25 -8.55
CA THR A 241 23.17 -6.31 -9.78
C THR A 241 21.93 -5.42 -9.67
N ILE A 242 21.20 -5.46 -8.54
CA ILE A 242 20.08 -4.54 -8.30
C ILE A 242 20.54 -3.09 -8.34
N LEU A 243 21.62 -2.76 -7.63
CA LEU A 243 22.14 -1.39 -7.58
C LEU A 243 22.55 -0.88 -8.97
N ARG A 244 23.16 -1.74 -9.79
CA ARG A 244 23.51 -1.40 -11.18
C ARG A 244 22.25 -1.13 -12.02
N PHE A 245 21.23 -1.99 -11.99
CA PHE A 245 19.97 -1.76 -12.71
C PHE A 245 19.31 -0.44 -12.31
N LEU A 246 19.34 -0.11 -11.02
CA LEU A 246 18.76 1.13 -10.54
C LEU A 246 19.56 2.36 -10.99
N ASP A 247 20.89 2.32 -10.91
CA ASP A 247 21.79 3.37 -11.35
C ASP A 247 21.68 3.62 -12.85
N GLU A 248 21.76 2.56 -13.65
CA GLU A 248 21.54 2.59 -15.11
C GLU A 248 20.13 3.13 -15.44
N GLY A 249 19.13 2.86 -14.59
CA GLY A 249 17.78 3.42 -14.66
C GLY A 249 17.67 4.85 -14.13
N GLY A 250 18.73 5.51 -13.69
CA GLY A 250 18.67 6.85 -13.10
C GLY A 250 17.92 6.91 -11.76
N LEU A 251 17.85 5.78 -11.04
CA LEU A 251 17.20 5.66 -9.74
C LEU A 251 18.23 5.49 -8.63
N SER A 252 17.90 5.98 -7.45
CA SER A 252 18.75 5.86 -6.27
C SER A 252 18.08 5.07 -5.16
N VAL A 253 18.85 4.33 -4.38
CA VAL A 253 18.39 3.64 -3.20
C VAL A 253 18.37 4.56 -1.97
N ASN A 254 17.65 4.16 -0.94
CA ASN A 254 17.70 4.81 0.36
C ASN A 254 18.69 4.06 1.27
N PRO A 255 19.92 4.56 1.48
CA PRO A 255 20.94 3.83 2.24
C PRO A 255 20.51 3.49 3.67
N ALA A 256 19.66 4.32 4.29
CA ALA A 256 19.14 4.08 5.64
C ALA A 256 18.15 2.90 5.73
N LYS A 257 17.73 2.36 4.58
CA LYS A 257 16.80 1.23 4.48
C LYS A 257 17.41 0.00 3.82
N GLU A 258 18.67 0.05 3.46
CA GLU A 258 19.40 -1.15 3.04
C GLU A 258 19.62 -2.06 4.24
N VAL A 259 19.23 -3.31 4.11
CA VAL A 259 19.38 -4.32 5.14
C VAL A 259 19.94 -5.61 4.55
N ARG A 260 21.00 -6.11 5.16
CA ARG A 260 21.59 -7.42 4.87
C ARG A 260 21.40 -8.33 6.07
N THR A 261 20.89 -9.54 5.87
CA THR A 261 20.74 -10.53 6.95
C THR A 261 21.46 -11.83 6.62
N LYS A 262 21.93 -12.49 7.66
CA LYS A 262 22.52 -13.83 7.60
C LYS A 262 21.45 -14.90 7.85
N PRO A 263 21.72 -16.19 7.53
CA PRO A 263 20.91 -17.30 7.99
C PRO A 263 20.65 -17.24 9.49
N GLY A 264 19.39 -17.48 9.91
CA GLY A 264 18.97 -17.38 11.31
C GLY A 264 18.69 -15.97 11.82
N GLU A 265 19.09 -14.93 11.10
CA GLU A 265 18.69 -13.55 11.42
C GLU A 265 17.29 -13.23 10.91
N MET A 266 16.65 -12.26 11.58
CA MET A 266 15.31 -11.82 11.22
C MET A 266 15.35 -10.89 10.01
N TRP A 267 14.72 -11.26 8.90
CA TRP A 267 14.43 -10.33 7.82
C TRP A 267 13.00 -9.80 7.89
N THR A 268 12.76 -8.65 7.28
CA THR A 268 11.45 -7.99 7.27
C THR A 268 11.08 -7.55 5.85
N PHE A 269 9.84 -7.84 5.43
CA PHE A 269 9.32 -7.41 4.14
C PHE A 269 7.81 -7.17 4.23
N LEU A 270 7.32 -6.06 3.64
CA LEU A 270 5.90 -5.71 3.55
C LEU A 270 5.12 -5.76 4.88
N GLY A 271 5.77 -5.39 5.96
CA GLY A 271 5.14 -5.35 7.28
C GLY A 271 5.17 -6.66 8.07
N ILE A 272 5.75 -7.71 7.50
CA ILE A 272 5.97 -9.02 8.13
C ILE A 272 7.45 -9.17 8.47
N CYS A 273 7.75 -9.91 9.55
CA CYS A 273 9.09 -10.41 9.83
C CYS A 273 9.11 -11.95 9.80
N TYR A 274 10.26 -12.49 9.48
CA TYR A 274 10.51 -13.93 9.44
C TYR A 274 11.83 -14.26 10.11
N ARG A 275 11.84 -15.31 10.95
CA ARG A 275 13.03 -15.92 11.51
C ARG A 275 12.77 -17.39 11.84
N ASP A 276 13.57 -18.28 11.31
CA ASP A 276 13.57 -19.73 11.62
C ASP A 276 12.20 -20.42 11.50
N GLY A 277 11.37 -19.99 10.57
CA GLY A 277 10.03 -20.52 10.36
C GLY A 277 8.93 -19.79 11.12
N ILE A 278 9.29 -18.84 12.00
CA ILE A 278 8.34 -17.99 12.69
C ILE A 278 8.05 -16.78 11.77
N ILE A 279 6.77 -16.58 11.49
CA ILE A 279 6.24 -15.44 10.72
C ILE A 279 5.42 -14.60 11.68
N ASP A 280 5.80 -13.35 11.85
CA ASP A 280 5.11 -12.43 12.75
C ASP A 280 4.98 -11.02 12.13
N VAL A 281 4.26 -10.14 12.80
CA VAL A 281 4.15 -8.72 12.41
C VAL A 281 5.50 -8.04 12.64
N ALA A 282 6.01 -7.35 11.62
CA ALA A 282 7.28 -6.63 11.74
C ALA A 282 7.26 -5.62 12.90
N PRO A 283 8.34 -5.54 13.71
CA PRO A 283 8.41 -4.65 14.87
C PRO A 283 8.06 -3.19 14.54
N VAL A 284 8.47 -2.70 13.37
CA VAL A 284 8.13 -1.35 12.89
C VAL A 284 6.62 -1.17 12.71
N SER A 285 5.90 -2.22 12.28
CA SER A 285 4.43 -2.19 12.12
C SER A 285 3.72 -2.18 13.48
N VAL A 286 4.23 -2.94 14.45
CA VAL A 286 3.75 -2.91 15.85
C VAL A 286 3.92 -1.51 16.44
N GLU A 287 5.12 -0.93 16.33
CA GLU A 287 5.38 0.41 16.86
C GLU A 287 4.56 1.50 16.16
N LYS A 288 4.31 1.41 14.86
CA LYS A 288 3.38 2.30 14.16
C LYS A 288 1.97 2.23 14.72
N LEU A 289 1.48 1.03 15.06
CA LEU A 289 0.15 0.86 15.68
C LEU A 289 0.11 1.41 17.10
N LYS A 290 1.11 1.11 17.94
CA LYS A 290 1.27 1.67 19.28
C LYS A 290 1.34 3.20 19.27
N ALA A 291 2.05 3.79 18.30
CA ALA A 291 2.08 5.23 18.11
C ALA A 291 0.71 5.84 17.76
N LYS A 292 -0.12 5.13 16.96
CA LYS A 292 -1.51 5.53 16.71
C LYS A 292 -2.36 5.47 17.97
N MET A 293 -2.22 4.42 18.79
CA MET A 293 -2.88 4.26 20.09
C MET A 293 -2.50 5.41 21.04
N ARG A 294 -1.21 5.70 21.17
CA ARG A 294 -0.66 6.80 22.00
C ARG A 294 -1.24 8.16 21.59
N ARG A 295 -1.28 8.47 20.30
CA ARG A 295 -1.87 9.73 19.80
C ARG A 295 -3.35 9.83 20.13
N LYS A 296 -4.10 8.73 19.94
CA LYS A 296 -5.54 8.71 20.27
C LYS A 296 -5.78 8.86 21.77
N THR A 297 -4.99 8.20 22.61
CA THR A 297 -5.04 8.33 24.08
C THR A 297 -4.85 9.81 24.49
N ARG A 298 -3.80 10.47 23.98
CA ARG A 298 -3.55 11.90 24.28
C ARG A 298 -4.70 12.79 23.79
N ALA A 299 -5.30 12.50 22.65
CA ALA A 299 -6.45 13.24 22.14
C ALA A 299 -7.71 13.06 23.02
N LEU A 300 -7.93 11.83 23.53
CA LEU A 300 -9.05 11.52 24.42
C LEU A 300 -8.89 12.14 25.81
N VAL A 301 -7.67 12.22 26.35
CA VAL A 301 -7.39 12.94 27.60
C VAL A 301 -7.74 14.43 27.43
N ARG A 302 -7.32 15.07 26.34
CA ARG A 302 -7.69 16.47 26.06
C ARG A 302 -9.20 16.67 25.85
N TRP A 303 -9.86 15.71 25.21
CA TRP A 303 -11.31 15.72 25.03
C TRP A 303 -12.04 15.60 26.38
N GLN A 304 -11.61 14.69 27.25
CA GLN A 304 -12.11 14.49 28.59
C GLN A 304 -12.03 15.79 29.40
N ALA A 305 -10.86 16.43 29.40
CA ALA A 305 -10.68 17.71 30.11
C ALA A 305 -11.60 18.83 29.58
N ARG A 306 -11.80 18.90 28.25
CA ARG A 306 -12.65 19.97 27.64
C ARG A 306 -14.15 19.74 27.82
N LYS A 307 -14.59 18.48 27.87
CA LYS A 307 -16.03 18.13 27.89
C LYS A 307 -16.54 17.67 29.25
N GLY A 308 -15.68 17.62 30.29
CA GLY A 308 -16.02 17.06 31.59
C GLY A 308 -16.42 15.57 31.54
N ALA A 309 -15.95 14.83 30.51
CA ALA A 309 -16.31 13.43 30.35
C ALA A 309 -15.59 12.56 31.38
N THR A 310 -16.20 11.44 31.79
CA THR A 310 -15.56 10.49 32.70
C THR A 310 -14.45 9.73 32.06
N GLY A 311 -13.50 9.22 32.86
CA GLY A 311 -12.41 8.36 32.37
C GLY A 311 -12.92 7.11 31.67
N VAL A 312 -13.98 6.52 32.17
CA VAL A 312 -14.66 5.36 31.60
C VAL A 312 -15.20 5.66 30.17
N ASN A 313 -15.80 6.85 29.99
CA ASN A 313 -16.29 7.28 28.68
C ASN A 313 -15.13 7.48 27.68
N ALA A 314 -13.98 7.99 28.12
CA ALA A 314 -12.79 8.12 27.29
C ALA A 314 -12.20 6.74 26.92
N ALA A 315 -12.17 5.81 27.89
CA ALA A 315 -11.76 4.41 27.65
C ALA A 315 -12.71 3.72 26.66
N LYS A 316 -14.02 3.87 26.80
CA LYS A 316 -15.03 3.33 25.85
C LYS A 316 -14.84 3.89 24.43
N ALA A 317 -14.59 5.19 24.31
CA ALA A 317 -14.30 5.82 23.01
C ALA A 317 -13.00 5.29 22.37
N PHE A 318 -11.96 4.99 23.16
CA PHE A 318 -10.74 4.34 22.69
C PHE A 318 -11.03 2.94 22.16
N VAL A 319 -11.71 2.10 22.94
CA VAL A 319 -12.09 0.73 22.56
C VAL A 319 -12.85 0.73 21.24
N ARG A 320 -13.90 1.55 21.11
CA ARG A 320 -14.70 1.67 19.89
C ARG A 320 -13.84 2.01 18.66
N VAL A 321 -12.92 2.96 18.80
CA VAL A 321 -12.04 3.38 17.68
C VAL A 321 -11.09 2.25 17.25
N PHE A 322 -10.54 1.51 18.22
CA PHE A 322 -9.57 0.46 17.88
C PHE A 322 -10.23 -0.85 17.48
N ASN A 323 -11.37 -1.24 18.06
CA ASN A 323 -12.14 -2.36 17.57
C ASN A 323 -12.49 -2.17 16.07
N ARG A 324 -13.02 -1.00 15.72
CA ARG A 324 -13.33 -0.68 14.32
C ARG A 324 -12.09 -0.81 13.42
N LYS A 325 -10.94 -0.33 13.86
CA LYS A 325 -9.71 -0.34 13.09
C LYS A 325 -9.08 -1.72 12.98
N LEU A 326 -9.24 -2.54 14.01
CA LEU A 326 -8.60 -3.85 14.09
C LEU A 326 -9.48 -4.97 13.52
N PHE A 327 -10.79 -4.91 13.74
CA PHE A 327 -11.69 -6.04 13.48
C PHE A 327 -12.93 -5.70 12.68
N GLU A 328 -13.52 -4.52 12.92
CA GLU A 328 -14.80 -4.16 12.35
C GLU A 328 -14.58 -3.41 11.03
N ASN A 329 -15.35 -3.82 10.07
CA ASN A 329 -15.43 -3.12 8.82
C ASN A 329 -16.87 -2.63 8.62
N PRO A 330 -17.11 -1.32 8.55
CA PRO A 330 -18.43 -0.78 8.23
C PRO A 330 -18.85 -1.05 6.78
N ILE A 331 -17.91 -1.47 5.93
CA ILE A 331 -18.11 -1.90 4.55
C ILE A 331 -17.55 -3.32 4.48
N GLU A 332 -18.35 -4.29 4.07
CA GLU A 332 -18.03 -5.74 4.15
C GLU A 332 -16.69 -6.19 3.56
N HIS A 333 -16.03 -5.35 2.78
CA HIS A 333 -14.81 -5.69 2.06
C HIS A 333 -13.56 -4.91 2.47
N GLU A 334 -13.66 -3.93 3.38
CA GLU A 334 -12.49 -3.15 3.78
C GLU A 334 -11.49 -3.99 4.59
N LEU A 335 -10.22 -3.96 4.23
CA LEU A 335 -9.17 -4.76 4.84
C LEU A 335 -8.82 -4.24 6.23
N THR A 336 -9.35 -4.86 7.28
CA THR A 336 -8.98 -4.53 8.66
C THR A 336 -7.58 -5.04 8.99
N TRP A 337 -7.00 -4.53 10.08
CA TRP A 337 -5.67 -4.93 10.53
C TRP A 337 -5.57 -6.45 10.78
N ALA A 338 -6.59 -7.05 11.42
CA ALA A 338 -6.66 -8.49 11.65
C ALA A 338 -6.78 -9.27 10.33
N ARG A 339 -7.69 -8.88 9.43
CA ARG A 339 -7.82 -9.51 8.11
C ARG A 339 -6.54 -9.44 7.28
N TRP A 340 -5.70 -8.40 7.51
CA TRP A 340 -4.43 -8.28 6.83
C TRP A 340 -3.38 -9.24 7.37
N TYR A 341 -3.16 -9.26 8.69
CA TYR A 341 -2.05 -9.95 9.29
C TYR A 341 -2.33 -11.41 9.68
N PHE A 342 -3.53 -11.73 10.17
CA PHE A 342 -3.83 -13.06 10.70
C PHE A 342 -3.56 -14.21 9.72
N PRO A 343 -3.92 -14.11 8.42
CA PRO A 343 -3.63 -15.18 7.46
C PRO A 343 -2.15 -15.33 7.09
N LEU A 344 -1.28 -14.44 7.57
CA LEU A 344 0.14 -14.42 7.23
C LEU A 344 1.05 -14.86 8.36
N ILE A 345 0.62 -14.68 9.60
CA ILE A 345 1.42 -14.97 10.81
C ILE A 345 1.13 -16.37 11.34
N ASN A 346 2.12 -16.97 12.01
CA ASN A 346 1.98 -18.26 12.67
C ASN A 346 2.37 -18.21 14.16
N THR A 347 2.45 -17.02 14.74
CA THR A 347 2.68 -16.75 16.15
C THR A 347 1.81 -15.61 16.64
N VAL A 348 1.58 -15.52 17.93
CA VAL A 348 0.81 -14.46 18.59
C VAL A 348 1.65 -13.45 19.37
N ASP A 349 2.98 -13.49 19.25
CA ASP A 349 3.85 -12.72 20.15
C ASP A 349 3.70 -11.20 19.92
N SER A 350 3.67 -10.75 18.67
CA SER A 350 3.34 -9.35 18.37
C SER A 350 1.92 -8.96 18.78
N LEU A 351 0.96 -9.90 18.71
CA LEU A 351 -0.42 -9.66 19.14
C LEU A 351 -0.51 -9.44 20.65
N LYS A 352 0.24 -10.22 21.45
CA LYS A 352 0.34 -10.03 22.91
C LYS A 352 0.86 -8.63 23.25
N ILE A 353 1.95 -8.21 22.58
CA ILE A 353 2.55 -6.88 22.78
C ILE A 353 1.54 -5.76 22.49
N ILE A 354 0.74 -5.91 21.42
CA ILE A 354 -0.29 -4.93 21.05
C ILE A 354 -1.44 -4.94 22.07
N ASP A 355 -1.90 -6.11 22.50
CA ASP A 355 -2.98 -6.25 23.49
C ASP A 355 -2.57 -5.63 24.84
N GLU A 356 -1.37 -5.93 25.33
CA GLU A 356 -0.83 -5.35 26.57
C GLU A 356 -0.77 -3.82 26.50
N TYR A 357 -0.29 -3.28 25.39
CA TYR A 357 -0.21 -1.84 25.18
C TYR A 357 -1.61 -1.20 25.09
N SER A 358 -2.55 -1.84 24.39
CA SER A 358 -3.94 -1.40 24.29
C SER A 358 -4.61 -1.35 25.67
N GLN A 359 -4.46 -2.42 26.46
CA GLN A 359 -4.98 -2.50 27.83
C GLN A 359 -4.38 -1.42 28.74
N SER A 360 -3.06 -1.15 28.60
CA SER A 360 -2.43 -0.04 29.34
C SER A 360 -3.04 1.32 28.97
N CYS A 361 -3.32 1.58 27.69
CA CYS A 361 -4.00 2.80 27.27
C CYS A 361 -5.42 2.91 27.84
N ILE A 362 -6.19 1.81 27.85
CA ILE A 362 -7.55 1.76 28.40
C ILE A 362 -7.53 2.04 29.90
N ARG A 363 -6.63 1.37 30.66
CA ARG A 363 -6.46 1.59 32.11
C ARG A 363 -6.11 3.05 32.42
N TYR A 364 -5.16 3.60 31.69
CA TYR A 364 -4.78 5.00 31.87
C TYR A 364 -5.92 5.97 31.62
N LEU A 365 -6.69 5.78 30.57
CA LEU A 365 -7.86 6.62 30.29
C LEU A 365 -8.92 6.52 31.37
N ALA A 366 -9.20 5.29 31.85
CA ALA A 366 -10.22 5.05 32.87
C ALA A 366 -9.84 5.61 34.24
N THR A 367 -8.56 5.50 34.65
CA THR A 367 -8.10 5.82 36.01
C THR A 367 -7.34 7.14 36.14
N GLY A 368 -6.82 7.68 35.03
CA GLY A 368 -5.91 8.83 35.01
C GLY A 368 -4.50 8.54 35.57
N LYS A 369 -4.16 7.28 35.88
CA LYS A 369 -2.94 6.91 36.60
C LYS A 369 -2.03 6.00 35.78
N HIS A 370 -0.71 6.22 35.89
CA HIS A 370 0.34 5.35 35.34
C HIS A 370 0.98 4.45 36.41
N THR A 371 0.51 4.50 37.65
CA THR A 371 1.01 3.70 38.77
C THR A 371 0.31 2.33 38.84
N LYS A 372 0.73 1.45 39.77
CA LYS A 372 0.08 0.16 40.02
C LYS A 372 -1.44 0.30 40.25
N ALA A 373 -1.94 1.43 40.72
CA ALA A 373 -3.36 1.71 40.87
C ALA A 373 -4.18 1.69 39.57
N GLN A 374 -3.55 1.78 38.40
CA GLN A 374 -4.24 1.59 37.12
C GLN A 374 -4.84 0.16 36.98
N TYR A 375 -4.26 -0.86 37.65
CA TYR A 375 -4.71 -2.24 37.60
C TYR A 375 -5.99 -2.49 38.40
N ASN A 376 -6.47 -1.50 39.18
CA ASN A 376 -7.81 -1.54 39.77
C ASN A 376 -8.90 -1.54 38.70
N PHE A 377 -8.59 -1.04 37.48
CA PHE A 377 -9.46 -1.23 36.32
C PHE A 377 -9.13 -2.60 35.68
N ARG A 378 -9.97 -3.60 36.02
CA ARG A 378 -9.75 -5.00 35.69
C ARG A 378 -10.12 -5.33 34.23
N TYR A 379 -9.70 -6.50 33.78
CA TYR A 379 -9.95 -6.98 32.41
C TYR A 379 -11.44 -7.17 32.12
N GLU A 380 -12.23 -7.62 33.11
CA GLU A 380 -13.68 -7.77 33.01
C GLU A 380 -14.35 -6.42 32.68
N GLN A 381 -13.95 -5.36 33.34
CA GLN A 381 -14.45 -4.00 33.06
C GLN A 381 -14.08 -3.51 31.64
N MET A 382 -12.91 -3.93 31.12
CA MET A 382 -12.56 -3.65 29.72
C MET A 382 -13.48 -4.39 28.74
N LYS A 383 -13.84 -5.66 29.04
CA LYS A 383 -14.82 -6.41 28.25
C LYS A 383 -16.19 -5.76 28.26
N GLU A 384 -16.65 -5.25 29.40
CA GLU A 384 -17.90 -4.48 29.49
C GLU A 384 -17.89 -3.21 28.61
N LEU A 385 -16.70 -2.61 28.39
CA LEU A 385 -16.53 -1.52 27.43
C LEU A 385 -16.48 -2.00 25.96
N GLY A 386 -16.52 -3.32 25.73
CA GLY A 386 -16.47 -3.95 24.42
C GLY A 386 -15.04 -4.24 23.93
N TYR A 387 -14.02 -4.24 24.81
CA TYR A 387 -12.65 -4.57 24.41
C TYR A 387 -12.54 -5.99 23.88
N VAL A 388 -11.93 -6.13 22.69
CA VAL A 388 -11.63 -7.41 22.05
C VAL A 388 -10.12 -7.59 21.97
N SER A 389 -9.61 -8.73 22.50
CA SER A 389 -8.19 -9.09 22.40
C SER A 389 -7.86 -9.62 21.01
N LEU A 390 -6.75 -9.18 20.45
CA LEU A 390 -6.20 -9.69 19.18
C LEU A 390 -5.85 -11.17 19.28
N VAL A 391 -5.22 -11.58 20.37
CA VAL A 391 -4.84 -12.98 20.62
C VAL A 391 -6.08 -13.88 20.65
N ASN A 392 -7.11 -13.48 21.40
CA ASN A 392 -8.35 -14.26 21.48
C ASN A 392 -9.07 -14.32 20.13
N ARG A 393 -9.02 -13.25 19.36
CA ARG A 393 -9.65 -13.19 18.03
C ARG A 393 -8.90 -14.05 17.01
N TYR A 394 -7.57 -14.08 17.07
CA TYR A 394 -6.73 -14.93 16.24
C TYR A 394 -7.12 -16.41 16.39
N TYR A 395 -7.09 -16.93 17.60
CA TYR A 395 -7.44 -18.34 17.86
C TYR A 395 -8.93 -18.70 17.57
N LYS A 396 -9.82 -17.71 17.55
CA LYS A 396 -11.22 -17.98 17.16
C LYS A 396 -11.41 -18.10 15.65
N GLN A 397 -10.57 -17.45 14.86
CA GLN A 397 -10.61 -17.56 13.38
C GLN A 397 -10.07 -18.90 12.89
N ASP A 398 -8.97 -19.41 13.50
CA ASP A 398 -8.42 -20.73 13.14
C ASP A 398 -9.45 -21.85 13.31
N LYS A 399 -10.31 -21.78 14.34
CA LYS A 399 -11.36 -22.80 14.55
C LYS A 399 -12.49 -22.78 13.53
N THR A 400 -12.71 -21.66 12.87
CA THR A 400 -13.79 -21.51 11.86
C THR A 400 -13.32 -21.93 10.47
N GLU A 401 -12.00 -21.92 10.20
CA GLU A 401 -11.42 -22.38 8.93
C GLU A 401 -11.13 -23.89 8.92
N GLU A 402 -11.05 -24.55 10.09
CA GLU A 402 -10.91 -26.01 10.21
C GLU A 402 -12.28 -26.76 10.13
N GLU A 403 -13.40 -26.04 10.21
CA GLU A 403 -14.76 -26.59 10.14
C GLU A 403 -15.42 -26.43 8.76
N ILE A 404 -14.69 -25.92 7.75
CA ILE A 404 -15.14 -25.76 6.34
C ILE A 404 -14.17 -26.52 5.42
#